data_2f35f69a832a4c74494c922951f13ef3
#
_entry.id   2f35f69a832a4c74494c922951f13ef3
#
_cell.length_a   1.000
_cell.length_b   1.000
_cell.length_c   1.000
_cell.angle_alpha   90.00
_cell.angle_beta   90.00
_cell.angle_gamma   90.00
#
_symmetry.space_group_name_H-M   'P 1'
#
loop_
_entity.id
_entity.type
_entity.pdbx_description
1 polymer ?
#
loop_
_entity_poly.entity_id
_entity_poly.type
_entity_poly.pdbx_seq_one_letter_code
_entity_poly.pdbx_strand_id
1 'polypeptide(L)'
;MEVAGPVACVVCRGLVPDEDGPIHRYMTASPGCWRIYTELGAGSMPGTARSGLTVDAYAVTHPGVPGPQSTPSVWIHLMTLCLVLERDWPADQAVRLRRVAADAFDRWRWLDRPESMGEITVVDIDRAVEAGDRLRASDLVEGWIDAAWGAWSGHHPAVLARTDELVARFFGD
;
A
#
# COMPACT_ATOMS: atom_id res chain seq x y z
N MET A 1 -21.10 11.72 -27.59
CA MET A 1 -19.78 11.29 -27.06
C MET A 1 -20.08 10.20 -26.04
N GLU A 2 -19.80 8.98 -26.40
CA GLU A 2 -20.01 7.83 -25.51
C GLU A 2 -18.97 7.92 -24.39
N VAL A 3 -19.42 8.08 -23.15
CA VAL A 3 -18.52 8.05 -21.99
C VAL A 3 -18.12 6.59 -21.84
N ALA A 4 -16.84 6.29 -22.01
CA ALA A 4 -16.32 4.95 -21.77
C ALA A 4 -16.71 4.50 -20.35
N GLY A 5 -17.21 3.27 -20.24
CA GLY A 5 -17.60 2.71 -18.95
C GLY A 5 -16.37 2.47 -18.04
N PRO A 6 -16.57 2.23 -16.74
CA PRO A 6 -15.46 1.95 -15.84
C PRO A 6 -14.72 0.66 -16.24
N VAL A 7 -13.41 0.67 -16.07
CA VAL A 7 -12.52 -0.47 -16.32
C VAL A 7 -11.88 -0.98 -15.02
N ALA A 8 -11.52 -2.26 -14.99
CA ALA A 8 -10.81 -2.79 -13.83
C ALA A 8 -9.35 -2.29 -13.81
N CYS A 9 -8.90 -1.79 -12.68
CA CYS A 9 -7.48 -1.48 -12.48
C CYS A 9 -6.63 -2.71 -12.79
N VAL A 10 -5.54 -2.51 -13.52
CA VAL A 10 -4.66 -3.59 -14.01
C VAL A 10 -4.06 -4.45 -12.90
N VAL A 11 -4.04 -3.97 -11.65
CA VAL A 11 -3.49 -4.70 -10.49
C VAL A 11 -4.53 -4.97 -9.43
N CYS A 12 -5.11 -3.97 -8.79
CA CYS A 12 -6.03 -4.17 -7.66
C CYS A 12 -7.45 -4.58 -8.08
N ARG A 13 -7.78 -4.51 -9.39
CA ARG A 13 -9.08 -4.85 -9.96
C ARG A 13 -10.25 -3.93 -9.57
N GLY A 14 -10.03 -2.89 -8.77
CA GLY A 14 -11.04 -1.87 -8.51
C GLY A 14 -11.54 -1.25 -9.83
N LEU A 15 -12.85 -1.01 -9.92
CA LEU A 15 -13.46 -0.40 -11.12
C LEU A 15 -13.22 1.12 -11.09
N VAL A 16 -12.44 1.60 -12.03
CA VAL A 16 -11.97 2.99 -12.14
C VAL A 16 -12.41 3.60 -13.47
N PRO A 17 -12.47 4.93 -13.60
CA PRO A 17 -12.66 5.58 -14.89
C PRO A 17 -11.61 5.12 -15.91
N ASP A 18 -12.06 4.89 -17.15
CA ASP A 18 -11.17 4.65 -18.29
C ASP A 18 -10.68 6.01 -18.80
N GLU A 19 -9.48 6.36 -18.38
CA GLU A 19 -8.88 7.67 -18.65
C GLU A 19 -7.38 7.56 -18.86
N ASP A 20 -6.83 8.50 -19.61
CA ASP A 20 -5.39 8.70 -19.72
C ASP A 20 -4.91 9.60 -18.56
N GLY A 21 -3.71 9.37 -18.09
CA GLY A 21 -3.14 10.18 -17.03
C GLY A 21 -1.82 9.65 -16.47
N PRO A 22 -1.21 10.41 -15.54
CA PRO A 22 0.02 9.96 -14.90
C PRO A 22 -0.22 8.77 -13.97
N ILE A 23 0.82 7.98 -13.78
CA ILE A 23 0.91 6.96 -12.75
C ILE A 23 2.21 7.15 -11.97
N HIS A 24 2.34 6.52 -10.81
CA HIS A 24 3.60 6.55 -10.08
C HIS A 24 4.69 5.78 -10.86
N ARG A 25 5.88 6.36 -10.99
CA ARG A 25 6.92 5.88 -11.93
C ARG A 25 7.45 4.47 -11.65
N TYR A 26 7.30 3.94 -10.45
CA TYR A 26 7.73 2.58 -10.06
C TYR A 26 6.65 1.75 -9.38
N MET A 27 5.40 2.14 -9.54
CA MET A 27 4.21 1.35 -9.20
C MET A 27 3.44 1.03 -10.46
N THR A 28 2.67 -0.05 -10.45
CA THR A 28 1.79 -0.41 -11.55
C THR A 28 0.35 -0.16 -11.14
N ALA A 29 -0.33 0.76 -11.81
CA ALA A 29 -1.72 1.10 -11.58
C ALA A 29 -2.37 1.56 -12.89
N SER A 30 -3.70 1.50 -12.99
CA SER A 30 -4.42 2.26 -14.03
C SER A 30 -4.45 3.75 -13.64
N PRO A 31 -4.40 4.69 -14.60
CA PRO A 31 -4.41 6.13 -14.31
C PRO A 31 -5.57 6.56 -13.41
N GLY A 32 -6.79 6.08 -13.67
CA GLY A 32 -7.95 6.36 -12.81
C GLY A 32 -7.78 5.89 -11.36
N CYS A 33 -7.13 4.74 -11.16
CA CYS A 33 -6.84 4.25 -9.81
C CYS A 33 -5.83 5.15 -9.07
N TRP A 34 -4.77 5.56 -9.76
CA TRP A 34 -3.77 6.49 -9.21
C TRP A 34 -4.38 7.85 -8.89
N ARG A 35 -5.24 8.38 -9.74
CA ARG A 35 -5.95 9.63 -9.51
C ARG A 35 -6.83 9.56 -8.26
N ILE A 36 -7.69 8.53 -8.15
CA ILE A 36 -8.54 8.32 -6.97
C ILE A 36 -7.70 8.30 -5.69
N TYR A 37 -6.61 7.53 -5.67
CA TYR A 37 -5.73 7.47 -4.51
C TYR A 37 -5.12 8.83 -4.15
N THR A 38 -4.65 9.59 -5.14
CA THR A 38 -4.02 10.89 -4.90
C THR A 38 -5.03 11.95 -4.47
N GLU A 39 -6.24 11.94 -5.00
CA GLU A 39 -7.33 12.83 -4.58
C GLU A 39 -7.78 12.55 -3.15
N LEU A 40 -7.95 11.29 -2.77
CA LEU A 40 -8.21 10.91 -1.38
C LEU A 40 -7.08 11.38 -0.46
N GLY A 41 -5.83 11.16 -0.84
CA GLY A 41 -4.64 11.57 -0.08
C GLY A 41 -4.50 13.08 0.08
N ALA A 42 -5.07 13.87 -0.84
CA ALA A 42 -5.04 15.33 -0.78
C ALA A 42 -5.95 15.97 0.29
N GLY A 43 -6.73 15.18 1.03
CA GLY A 43 -7.51 15.68 2.16
C GLY A 43 -8.83 14.96 2.46
N SER A 44 -9.20 13.98 1.65
CA SER A 44 -10.45 13.24 1.82
C SER A 44 -10.28 11.86 2.45
N MET A 45 -9.03 11.38 2.61
CA MET A 45 -8.75 10.09 3.25
C MET A 45 -9.23 10.13 4.71
N PRO A 46 -10.07 9.19 5.14
CA PRO A 46 -10.52 9.13 6.52
C PRO A 46 -9.38 9.02 7.51
N GLY A 47 -9.41 9.83 8.58
CA GLY A 47 -8.44 9.73 9.68
C GLY A 47 -8.74 8.52 10.56
N THR A 48 -7.81 7.60 10.65
CA THR A 48 -7.85 6.43 11.54
C THR A 48 -6.54 6.32 12.31
N ALA A 49 -6.48 5.44 13.30
CA ALA A 49 -5.24 5.18 14.05
C ALA A 49 -4.09 4.71 13.12
N ARG A 50 -4.44 4.06 12.01
CA ARG A 50 -3.49 3.52 11.04
C ARG A 50 -3.45 4.27 9.70
N SER A 51 -4.12 5.42 9.58
CA SER A 51 -4.18 6.17 8.30
C SER A 51 -2.81 6.56 7.74
N GLY A 52 -1.77 6.65 8.57
CA GLY A 52 -0.38 6.81 8.13
C GLY A 52 0.16 5.67 7.27
N LEU A 53 -0.50 4.49 7.29
CA LEU A 53 -0.13 3.30 6.51
C LEU A 53 -0.83 3.21 5.15
N THR A 54 -1.67 4.16 4.78
CA THR A 54 -2.37 4.13 3.48
C THR A 54 -1.41 4.19 2.28
N VAL A 55 -0.27 4.86 2.45
CA VAL A 55 0.82 4.86 1.46
C VAL A 55 1.41 3.45 1.32
N ASP A 56 1.61 2.75 2.44
CA ASP A 56 2.17 1.41 2.46
C ASP A 56 1.19 0.41 1.84
N ALA A 57 -0.09 0.49 2.20
CA ALA A 57 -1.14 -0.33 1.61
C ALA A 57 -1.25 -0.12 0.09
N TYR A 58 -1.23 1.14 -0.38
CA TYR A 58 -1.27 1.42 -1.82
C TYR A 58 -0.04 0.88 -2.54
N ALA A 59 1.15 1.09 -2.00
CA ALA A 59 2.40 0.65 -2.61
C ALA A 59 2.49 -0.87 -2.75
N VAL A 60 2.04 -1.64 -1.75
CA VAL A 60 2.09 -3.10 -1.81
C VAL A 60 0.94 -3.71 -2.61
N THR A 61 -0.19 -3.01 -2.76
CA THR A 61 -1.28 -3.43 -3.64
C THR A 61 -1.08 -3.00 -5.10
N HIS A 62 -0.08 -2.16 -5.37
CA HIS A 62 0.30 -1.71 -6.71
C HIS A 62 1.82 -1.84 -6.93
N PRO A 63 2.42 -3.02 -6.68
CA PRO A 63 3.84 -3.21 -6.89
C PRO A 63 4.18 -2.96 -8.36
N GLY A 64 5.35 -2.41 -8.59
CA GLY A 64 5.88 -2.22 -9.94
C GLY A 64 6.34 -3.55 -10.55
N VAL A 65 7.30 -3.45 -11.43
CA VAL A 65 8.03 -4.59 -12.00
C VAL A 65 9.42 -4.67 -11.35
N PRO A 66 10.11 -5.84 -11.40
CA PRO A 66 11.46 -5.97 -10.88
C PRO A 66 12.38 -4.84 -11.35
N GLY A 67 13.00 -4.14 -10.41
CA GLY A 67 13.87 -3.00 -10.74
C GLY A 67 14.52 -2.37 -9.51
N PRO A 68 15.49 -1.48 -9.71
CA PRO A 68 16.31 -0.92 -8.64
C PRO A 68 15.53 -0.03 -7.67
N GLN A 69 14.36 0.46 -8.05
CA GLN A 69 13.50 1.30 -7.22
C GLN A 69 12.26 0.55 -6.72
N SER A 70 11.59 -0.22 -7.57
CA SER A 70 10.37 -0.95 -7.21
C SER A 70 10.66 -2.11 -6.27
N THR A 71 11.78 -2.81 -6.42
CA THR A 71 12.12 -3.93 -5.53
C THR A 71 12.31 -3.48 -4.07
N PRO A 72 13.18 -2.49 -3.75
CA PRO A 72 13.26 -1.97 -2.37
C PRO A 72 11.93 -1.38 -1.89
N SER A 73 11.19 -0.69 -2.77
CA SER A 73 9.90 -0.08 -2.40
C SER A 73 8.93 -1.11 -1.83
N VAL A 74 8.73 -2.26 -2.50
CA VAL A 74 7.85 -3.33 -1.99
C VAL A 74 8.28 -3.79 -0.60
N TRP A 75 9.57 -4.05 -0.40
CA TRP A 75 10.10 -4.48 0.90
C TRP A 75 9.89 -3.45 2.00
N ILE A 76 10.23 -2.18 1.73
CA ILE A 76 10.13 -1.09 2.70
C ILE A 76 8.69 -0.93 3.18
N HIS A 77 7.73 -0.96 2.26
CA HIS A 77 6.32 -0.84 2.60
C HIS A 77 5.79 -2.08 3.32
N LEU A 78 6.18 -3.29 2.93
CA LEU A 78 5.83 -4.51 3.67
C LEU A 78 6.44 -4.52 5.08
N MET A 79 7.70 -4.10 5.26
CA MET A 79 8.31 -4.00 6.59
C MET A 79 7.61 -2.95 7.47
N THR A 80 7.14 -1.85 6.90
CA THR A 80 6.35 -0.85 7.63
C THR A 80 5.03 -1.44 8.12
N LEU A 81 4.30 -2.16 7.27
CA LEU A 81 3.09 -2.88 7.67
C LEU A 81 3.37 -3.93 8.75
N CYS A 82 4.45 -4.71 8.57
CA CYS A 82 4.89 -5.72 9.54
C CYS A 82 5.14 -5.13 10.93
N LEU A 83 5.83 -3.99 11.02
CA LEU A 83 6.09 -3.31 12.30
C LEU A 83 4.81 -2.99 13.05
N VAL A 84 3.78 -2.50 12.36
CA VAL A 84 2.53 -2.12 13.00
C VAL A 84 1.64 -3.34 13.27
N LEU A 85 1.47 -4.23 12.28
CA LEU A 85 0.48 -5.29 12.33
C LEU A 85 0.96 -6.55 13.08
N GLU A 86 2.30 -6.79 13.10
CA GLU A 86 2.88 -8.00 13.72
C GLU A 86 3.78 -7.69 14.93
N ARG A 87 4.22 -6.44 15.09
CA ARG A 87 5.12 -6.03 16.16
C ARG A 87 4.53 -4.94 17.06
N ASP A 88 3.27 -4.59 16.86
CA ASP A 88 2.51 -3.59 17.64
C ASP A 88 3.22 -2.22 17.76
N TRP A 89 4.01 -1.85 16.76
CA TRP A 89 4.65 -0.55 16.74
C TRP A 89 3.64 0.56 16.45
N PRO A 90 3.76 1.74 17.11
CA PRO A 90 2.98 2.90 16.71
C PRO A 90 3.24 3.26 15.23
N ALA A 91 2.16 3.52 14.49
CA ALA A 91 2.23 3.76 13.04
C ALA A 91 3.18 4.92 12.69
N ASP A 92 3.21 5.98 13.50
CA ASP A 92 4.10 7.12 13.28
C ASP A 92 5.59 6.76 13.46
N GLN A 93 5.91 5.80 14.30
CA GLN A 93 7.28 5.30 14.47
C GLN A 93 7.67 4.39 13.30
N ALA A 94 6.79 3.49 12.89
CA ALA A 94 7.01 2.62 11.74
C ALA A 94 7.23 3.44 10.45
N VAL A 95 6.43 4.47 10.21
CA VAL A 95 6.59 5.39 9.07
C VAL A 95 7.93 6.13 9.10
N ARG A 96 8.44 6.49 10.28
CA ARG A 96 9.78 7.09 10.40
C ARG A 96 10.89 6.11 10.05
N LEU A 97 10.76 4.85 10.48
CA LEU A 97 11.75 3.81 10.17
C LEU A 97 11.81 3.51 8.66
N ARG A 98 10.70 3.65 7.94
CA ARG A 98 10.65 3.52 6.48
C ARG A 98 11.70 4.37 5.77
N ARG A 99 11.98 5.59 6.27
CA ARG A 99 12.96 6.50 5.66
C ARG A 99 14.39 5.98 5.70
N VAL A 100 14.74 5.22 6.74
CA VAL A 100 16.09 4.66 6.92
C VAL A 100 16.21 3.24 6.36
N ALA A 101 15.09 2.57 6.14
CA ALA A 101 15.08 1.20 5.64
C ALA A 101 15.71 1.07 4.27
N ALA A 102 15.55 2.09 3.40
CA ALA A 102 16.13 2.10 2.05
C ALA A 102 17.65 1.97 2.06
N ASP A 103 18.31 2.62 3.03
CA ASP A 103 19.77 2.68 3.16
C ASP A 103 20.31 1.56 4.06
N ALA A 104 19.42 0.79 4.70
CA ALA A 104 19.82 -0.24 5.66
C ALA A 104 20.37 -1.51 4.98
N PHE A 105 20.07 -1.74 3.73
CA PHE A 105 20.41 -2.97 3.03
C PHE A 105 20.96 -2.71 1.64
N ASP A 106 22.06 -3.37 1.30
CA ASP A 106 22.72 -3.25 0.00
C ASP A 106 22.05 -4.08 -1.10
N ARG A 107 21.25 -5.07 -0.71
CA ARG A 107 20.64 -6.03 -1.64
C ARG A 107 19.20 -6.30 -1.31
N TRP A 108 18.38 -6.23 -2.36
CA TRP A 108 16.97 -6.51 -2.35
C TRP A 108 16.63 -7.59 -3.37
N ARG A 109 15.92 -8.63 -2.96
CA ARG A 109 15.38 -9.67 -3.85
C ARG A 109 13.96 -9.30 -4.24
N TRP A 110 13.60 -9.45 -5.49
CA TRP A 110 12.21 -9.32 -5.90
C TRP A 110 11.33 -10.33 -5.18
N LEU A 111 10.16 -9.90 -4.75
CA LEU A 111 9.08 -10.73 -4.21
C LEU A 111 8.02 -10.88 -5.30
N ASP A 112 7.70 -12.11 -5.67
CA ASP A 112 6.68 -12.36 -6.66
C ASP A 112 5.33 -11.85 -6.19
N ARG A 113 4.65 -11.11 -7.06
CA ARG A 113 3.37 -10.51 -6.77
C ARG A 113 2.32 -11.58 -6.45
N PRO A 114 1.53 -11.44 -5.37
CA PRO A 114 0.38 -12.29 -5.10
C PRO A 114 -0.63 -12.28 -6.27
N GLU A 115 -1.39 -13.36 -6.44
CA GLU A 115 -2.44 -13.44 -7.45
C GLU A 115 -3.58 -12.45 -7.18
N SER A 116 -3.90 -12.23 -5.89
CA SER A 116 -4.89 -11.26 -5.43
C SER A 116 -4.23 -10.25 -4.49
N MET A 117 -4.60 -8.98 -4.64
CA MET A 117 -4.15 -7.88 -3.78
C MET A 117 -5.12 -7.58 -2.62
N GLY A 118 -6.01 -8.51 -2.31
CA GLY A 118 -7.08 -8.34 -1.33
C GLY A 118 -8.40 -7.91 -1.98
N GLU A 119 -9.47 -7.96 -1.20
CA GLU A 119 -10.83 -7.68 -1.68
C GLU A 119 -11.21 -6.20 -1.55
N ILE A 120 -10.55 -5.45 -0.65
CA ILE A 120 -10.81 -4.03 -0.44
C ILE A 120 -9.82 -3.20 -1.25
N THR A 121 -10.33 -2.22 -1.98
CA THR A 121 -9.54 -1.34 -2.82
C THR A 121 -9.72 0.12 -2.42
N VAL A 122 -8.84 0.99 -2.90
CA VAL A 122 -8.98 2.45 -2.73
C VAL A 122 -10.30 2.98 -3.32
N VAL A 123 -10.85 2.30 -4.33
CA VAL A 123 -12.13 2.65 -4.95
C VAL A 123 -13.31 2.45 -3.99
N ASP A 124 -13.26 1.43 -3.13
CA ASP A 124 -14.31 1.19 -2.14
C ASP A 124 -14.33 2.29 -1.08
N ILE A 125 -13.14 2.79 -0.70
CA ILE A 125 -12.98 3.92 0.21
C ILE A 125 -13.55 5.20 -0.43
N ASP A 126 -13.19 5.46 -1.68
CA ASP A 126 -13.64 6.63 -2.44
C ASP A 126 -15.16 6.69 -2.53
N ARG A 127 -15.80 5.57 -2.90
CA ARG A 127 -17.26 5.46 -2.95
C ARG A 127 -17.94 5.73 -1.60
N ALA A 128 -17.35 5.28 -0.49
CA ALA A 128 -17.88 5.55 0.84
C ALA A 128 -17.72 7.03 1.22
N VAL A 129 -16.60 7.65 0.84
CA VAL A 129 -16.36 9.09 1.02
C VAL A 129 -17.34 9.91 0.19
N GLU A 130 -17.53 9.59 -1.11
CA GLU A 130 -18.51 10.25 -1.97
C GLU A 130 -19.95 10.12 -1.47
N ALA A 131 -20.30 8.98 -0.87
CA ALA A 131 -21.58 8.77 -0.23
C ALA A 131 -21.76 9.50 1.12
N GLY A 132 -20.71 10.15 1.63
CA GLY A 132 -20.70 10.82 2.93
C GLY A 132 -20.69 9.86 4.14
N ASP A 133 -20.47 8.57 3.91
CA ASP A 133 -20.43 7.54 4.97
C ASP A 133 -19.03 7.44 5.57
N ARG A 134 -18.73 8.36 6.47
CA ARG A 134 -17.40 8.48 7.10
C ARG A 134 -17.03 7.28 7.97
N LEU A 135 -18.00 6.67 8.66
CA LEU A 135 -17.74 5.50 9.49
C LEU A 135 -17.32 4.32 8.61
N ARG A 136 -18.10 4.03 7.58
CA ARG A 136 -17.78 2.98 6.61
C ARG A 136 -16.44 3.24 5.91
N ALA A 137 -16.17 4.48 5.52
CA ALA A 137 -14.92 4.84 4.89
C ALA A 137 -13.72 4.59 5.83
N SER A 138 -13.86 4.89 7.14
CA SER A 138 -12.82 4.59 8.14
C SER A 138 -12.62 3.08 8.32
N ASP A 139 -13.69 2.30 8.41
CA ASP A 139 -13.62 0.83 8.51
C ASP A 139 -12.98 0.22 7.26
N LEU A 140 -13.27 0.76 6.08
CA LEU A 140 -12.66 0.33 4.83
C LEU A 140 -11.17 0.66 4.77
N VAL A 141 -10.71 1.79 5.30
CA VAL A 141 -9.26 2.10 5.40
C VAL A 141 -8.55 1.06 6.26
N GLU A 142 -9.09 0.76 7.44
CA GLU A 142 -8.50 -0.24 8.34
C GLU A 142 -8.49 -1.63 7.68
N GLY A 143 -9.62 -2.06 7.12
CA GLY A 143 -9.74 -3.34 6.42
C GLY A 143 -8.84 -3.46 5.18
N TRP A 144 -8.64 -2.35 4.45
CA TRP A 144 -7.73 -2.32 3.30
C TRP A 144 -6.28 -2.52 3.71
N ILE A 145 -5.83 -1.90 4.80
CA ILE A 145 -4.49 -2.08 5.34
C ILE A 145 -4.27 -3.55 5.73
N ASP A 146 -5.23 -4.16 6.43
CA ASP A 146 -5.15 -5.58 6.81
C ASP A 146 -5.16 -6.50 5.58
N ALA A 147 -6.03 -6.23 4.60
CA ALA A 147 -6.11 -7.00 3.37
C ALA A 147 -4.82 -6.89 2.52
N ALA A 148 -4.24 -5.68 2.45
CA ALA A 148 -2.98 -5.44 1.75
C ALA A 148 -1.83 -6.25 2.37
N TRP A 149 -1.73 -6.30 3.70
CA TRP A 149 -0.77 -7.16 4.38
C TRP A 149 -1.05 -8.64 4.14
N GLY A 150 -2.30 -9.08 4.36
CA GLY A 150 -2.73 -10.47 4.19
C GLY A 150 -2.47 -11.04 2.79
N ALA A 151 -2.59 -10.20 1.75
CA ALA A 151 -2.30 -10.60 0.38
C ALA A 151 -0.87 -11.14 0.20
N TRP A 152 0.08 -10.63 0.95
CA TRP A 152 1.50 -11.02 0.90
C TRP A 152 1.87 -12.13 1.88
N SER A 153 0.90 -12.86 2.43
CA SER A 153 1.11 -13.91 3.46
C SER A 153 2.16 -14.95 3.09
N GLY A 154 2.29 -15.32 1.82
CA GLY A 154 3.33 -16.23 1.33
C GLY A 154 4.77 -15.71 1.53
N HIS A 155 4.94 -14.41 1.71
CA HIS A 155 6.23 -13.76 1.93
C HIS A 155 6.46 -13.31 3.38
N HIS A 156 5.46 -13.45 4.27
CA HIS A 156 5.56 -13.03 5.67
C HIS A 156 6.83 -13.53 6.37
N PRO A 157 7.25 -14.81 6.26
CA PRO A 157 8.46 -15.28 6.94
C PRO A 157 9.72 -14.49 6.54
N ALA A 158 9.85 -14.16 5.25
CA ALA A 158 10.99 -13.39 4.76
C ALA A 158 10.91 -11.91 5.18
N VAL A 159 9.72 -11.32 5.16
CA VAL A 159 9.49 -9.93 5.60
C VAL A 159 9.72 -9.79 7.10
N LEU A 160 9.20 -10.72 7.92
CA LEU A 160 9.43 -10.75 9.37
C LEU A 160 10.92 -10.80 9.70
N ALA A 161 11.67 -11.73 9.11
CA ALA A 161 13.11 -11.85 9.33
C ALA A 161 13.86 -10.58 8.96
N ARG A 162 13.51 -9.96 7.84
CA ARG A 162 14.14 -8.72 7.38
C ARG A 162 13.77 -7.52 8.26
N THR A 163 12.54 -7.49 8.76
CA THR A 163 12.07 -6.47 9.72
C THR A 163 12.82 -6.58 11.05
N ASP A 164 12.98 -7.79 11.58
CA ASP A 164 13.71 -8.03 12.82
C ASP A 164 15.20 -7.66 12.68
N GLU A 165 15.82 -7.93 11.52
CA GLU A 165 17.19 -7.47 11.21
C GLU A 165 17.28 -5.93 11.18
N LEU A 166 16.29 -5.25 10.59
CA LEU A 166 16.23 -3.79 10.56
C LEU A 166 16.11 -3.21 11.98
N VAL A 167 15.22 -3.75 12.80
CA VAL A 167 15.01 -3.32 14.19
C VAL A 167 16.28 -3.53 15.00
N ALA A 168 16.92 -4.69 14.92
CA ALA A 168 18.17 -4.98 15.61
C ALA A 168 19.30 -4.00 15.22
N ARG A 169 19.35 -3.58 13.96
CA ARG A 169 20.38 -2.66 13.46
C ARG A 169 20.23 -1.24 14.00
N PHE A 170 19.01 -0.77 14.24
CA PHE A 170 18.74 0.62 14.66
C PHE A 170 18.35 0.76 16.14
N PHE A 171 17.92 -0.32 16.77
CA PHE A 171 17.41 -0.32 18.16
C PHE A 171 17.97 -1.47 19.02
N GLY A 172 18.80 -2.35 18.45
CA GLY A 172 19.53 -3.36 19.21
C GLY A 172 20.65 -2.70 20.03
N ASP A 173 20.69 -2.99 21.32
CA ASP A 173 21.77 -2.59 22.25
C ASP A 173 23.11 -3.25 21.87
#